data_529798945b1fb4cf379dee450baf84c0
#
_entry.id   529798945b1fb4cf379dee450baf84c0
#
_cell.length_a   1.000
_cell.length_b   1.000
_cell.length_c   1.000
_cell.angle_alpha   90.00
_cell.angle_beta   90.00
_cell.angle_gamma   90.00
#
_symmetry.space_group_name_H-M   'P 1'
#
loop_
_entity.id
_entity.type
_entity.pdbx_description
1 polymer ?
#
loop_
_entity_poly.entity_id
_entity_poly.type
_entity_poly.pdbx_seq_one_letter_code
_entity_poly.pdbx_strand_id
1 'polypeptide(L)'
;LFFVFFQPFDISEWSDPNKFLKLIGFALITSISTYFHRQAIPSLFPKFHEEKNWVIWKEILGVLILLLIITTGNVAYGSAIFKWEFSLSNWLTFFGWVLGIGIFPTVFWVLADYIYQLKKYSKPVVIKDIKDEMAEEKLKLVAENEKDFVELRNKELLYIESSDNYSSIVYLKDQNIEKTLLRSSLTRIESQIADENIVRTHRSFIVNLDHVIKVSGNAQGYKLHLKFTDFLVPVARKFSFLIEKLR
;
A
#
# COMPACT_ATOMS: atom_id res chain seq x y z
N LEU A 1 16.69 5.81 26.41
CA LEU A 1 17.37 4.54 26.76
C LEU A 1 18.72 4.40 26.06
N PHE A 2 18.81 4.49 24.72
CA PHE A 2 20.05 4.33 23.94
C PHE A 2 21.20 5.20 24.46
N PHE A 3 21.01 6.50 24.61
CA PHE A 3 22.03 7.43 25.10
C PHE A 3 22.45 7.18 26.58
N VAL A 4 21.56 6.61 27.38
CA VAL A 4 21.86 6.29 28.79
C VAL A 4 22.72 5.04 28.89
N PHE A 5 22.46 4.02 28.05
CA PHE A 5 23.21 2.77 28.06
C PHE A 5 24.52 2.83 27.29
N PHE A 6 24.49 3.32 26.08
CA PHE A 6 25.63 3.27 25.15
C PHE A 6 26.54 4.51 25.25
N GLN A 7 26.04 5.62 25.75
CA GLN A 7 26.76 6.89 25.93
C GLN A 7 27.69 7.23 24.73
N PRO A 8 27.18 7.20 23.49
CA PRO A 8 28.00 7.53 22.31
C PRO A 8 28.41 8.99 22.31
N PHE A 9 29.37 9.37 21.44
CA PHE A 9 29.81 10.75 21.26
C PHE A 9 30.43 11.37 22.51
N ASP A 10 31.30 10.60 23.20
CA ASP A 10 32.01 11.02 24.41
C ASP A 10 31.10 11.47 25.58
N ILE A 11 29.83 11.08 25.55
CA ILE A 11 28.89 11.35 26.65
C ILE A 11 29.40 10.76 27.96
N SER A 12 30.15 9.66 27.90
CA SER A 12 30.78 9.05 29.09
C SER A 12 31.73 10.00 29.81
N GLU A 13 32.49 10.82 29.08
CA GLU A 13 33.47 11.76 29.57
C GLU A 13 32.84 13.10 30.01
N TRP A 14 31.58 13.32 29.67
CA TRP A 14 30.88 14.56 30.01
C TRP A 14 30.52 14.61 31.50
N SER A 15 31.27 15.45 32.25
CA SER A 15 31.12 15.65 33.71
C SER A 15 30.13 16.77 34.05
N ASP A 16 28.83 16.59 33.78
CA ASP A 16 27.78 17.53 34.16
C ASP A 16 26.85 16.89 35.17
N PRO A 17 26.59 17.49 36.35
CA PRO A 17 25.69 16.94 37.37
C PRO A 17 24.27 16.68 36.83
N ASN A 18 23.82 17.50 35.88
CA ASN A 18 22.50 17.41 35.24
C ASN A 18 22.50 16.67 33.88
N LYS A 19 23.58 15.95 33.57
CA LYS A 19 23.77 15.22 32.30
C LYS A 19 22.54 14.42 31.91
N PHE A 20 22.03 13.57 32.77
CA PHE A 20 20.89 12.73 32.48
C PHE A 20 19.59 13.53 32.22
N LEU A 21 19.40 14.63 33.00
CA LEU A 21 18.23 15.51 32.79
C LEU A 21 18.28 16.17 31.42
N LYS A 22 19.46 16.62 30.99
CA LYS A 22 19.69 17.22 29.68
C LYS A 22 19.51 16.19 28.57
N LEU A 23 19.96 14.94 28.75
CA LEU A 23 19.72 13.84 27.80
C LEU A 23 18.25 13.47 27.69
N ILE A 24 17.48 13.53 28.78
CA ILE A 24 16.03 13.33 28.76
C ILE A 24 15.35 14.41 27.90
N GLY A 25 15.83 15.65 27.95
CA GLY A 25 15.30 16.73 27.09
C GLY A 25 15.41 16.43 25.61
N PHE A 26 16.55 15.96 25.12
CA PHE A 26 16.71 15.51 23.74
C PHE A 26 15.77 14.34 23.39
N ALA A 27 15.62 13.39 24.31
CA ALA A 27 14.72 12.26 24.11
C ALA A 27 13.24 12.70 24.05
N LEU A 28 12.84 13.65 24.90
CA LEU A 28 11.48 14.20 24.89
C LEU A 28 11.18 14.93 23.57
N ILE A 29 12.11 15.76 23.08
CA ILE A 29 11.94 16.45 21.79
C ILE A 29 11.78 15.45 20.66
N THR A 30 12.63 14.43 20.61
CA THR A 30 12.53 13.37 19.60
C THR A 30 11.19 12.63 19.69
N SER A 31 10.73 12.30 20.90
CA SER A 31 9.45 11.61 21.12
C SER A 31 8.25 12.47 20.73
N ILE A 32 8.26 13.75 21.13
CA ILE A 32 7.20 14.70 20.78
C ILE A 32 7.16 14.93 19.26
N SER A 33 8.31 15.12 18.64
CA SER A 33 8.42 15.29 17.17
C SER A 33 7.87 14.09 16.43
N THR A 34 8.21 12.87 16.88
CA THR A 34 7.71 11.62 16.29
C THR A 34 6.21 11.46 16.48
N TYR A 35 5.70 11.75 17.68
CA TYR A 35 4.26 11.71 17.96
C TYR A 35 3.49 12.71 17.09
N PHE A 36 3.97 13.95 17.04
CA PHE A 36 3.36 15.00 16.21
C PHE A 36 3.36 14.63 14.73
N HIS A 37 4.48 14.14 14.20
CA HIS A 37 4.58 13.68 12.82
C HIS A 37 3.56 12.56 12.51
N ARG A 38 3.39 11.59 13.40
CA ARG A 38 2.48 10.46 13.18
C ARG A 38 1.00 10.84 13.30
N GLN A 39 0.64 11.82 14.12
CA GLN A 39 -0.74 12.21 14.35
C GLN A 39 -1.16 13.42 13.52
N ALA A 40 -0.35 14.47 13.49
CA ALA A 40 -0.71 15.72 12.85
C ALA A 40 -0.58 15.67 11.34
N ILE A 41 0.51 15.09 10.81
CA ILE A 41 0.72 15.08 9.35
C ILE A 41 -0.36 14.29 8.60
N PRO A 42 -0.75 13.07 9.02
CA PRO A 42 -1.85 12.35 8.39
C PRO A 42 -3.19 13.09 8.50
N SER A 43 -3.44 13.78 9.62
CA SER A 43 -4.66 14.57 9.84
C SER A 43 -4.72 15.81 8.94
N LEU A 44 -3.58 16.47 8.71
CA LEU A 44 -3.48 17.63 7.83
C LEU A 44 -3.52 17.25 6.33
N PHE A 45 -3.03 16.08 5.99
CA PHE A 45 -2.95 15.60 4.60
C PHE A 45 -3.57 14.19 4.43
N PRO A 46 -4.87 14.00 4.71
CA PRO A 46 -5.51 12.68 4.72
C PRO A 46 -5.42 11.99 3.36
N LYS A 47 -5.66 12.70 2.27
CA LYS A 47 -5.58 12.15 0.90
C LYS A 47 -4.18 11.63 0.52
N PHE A 48 -3.13 12.20 1.12
CA PHE A 48 -1.75 11.77 0.87
C PHE A 48 -1.42 10.46 1.58
N HIS A 49 -2.04 10.22 2.76
CA HIS A 49 -1.79 9.07 3.64
C HIS A 49 -2.83 7.94 3.48
N GLU A 50 -3.81 8.07 2.58
CA GLU A 50 -4.75 6.99 2.31
C GLU A 50 -4.01 5.72 1.86
N GLU A 51 -4.32 4.56 2.47
CA GLU A 51 -3.69 3.26 2.15
C GLU A 51 -3.75 2.93 0.64
N LYS A 52 -4.85 3.31 -0.03
CA LYS A 52 -5.02 3.09 -1.47
C LYS A 52 -4.00 3.83 -2.35
N ASN A 53 -3.43 4.93 -1.83
CA ASN A 53 -2.48 5.81 -2.52
C ASN A 53 -1.04 5.62 -2.01
N TRP A 54 -0.80 4.58 -1.19
CA TRP A 54 0.51 4.37 -0.60
C TRP A 54 1.54 3.96 -1.67
N VAL A 55 2.70 4.60 -1.62
CA VAL A 55 3.89 4.31 -2.43
C VAL A 55 5.14 4.57 -1.60
N ILE A 56 6.19 3.76 -1.82
CA ILE A 56 7.43 3.77 -1.02
C ILE A 56 8.06 5.17 -0.90
N TRP A 57 8.07 5.96 -1.96
CA TRP A 57 8.68 7.28 -1.92
C TRP A 57 8.01 8.24 -0.92
N LYS A 58 6.69 8.08 -0.67
CA LYS A 58 5.96 8.88 0.33
C LYS A 58 6.42 8.54 1.75
N GLU A 59 6.69 7.28 2.00
CA GLU A 59 7.25 6.82 3.27
C GLU A 59 8.65 7.41 3.49
N ILE A 60 9.50 7.33 2.46
CA ILE A 60 10.85 7.93 2.50
C ILE A 60 10.77 9.44 2.76
N LEU A 61 9.89 10.15 2.05
CA LEU A 61 9.68 11.59 2.25
C LEU A 61 9.20 11.90 3.68
N GLY A 62 8.26 11.11 4.21
CA GLY A 62 7.78 11.24 5.58
C GLY A 62 8.90 11.10 6.61
N VAL A 63 9.75 10.07 6.44
CA VAL A 63 10.92 9.86 7.30
C VAL A 63 11.91 11.03 7.20
N LEU A 64 12.20 11.53 6.00
CA LEU A 64 13.09 12.68 5.83
C LEU A 64 12.55 13.93 6.55
N ILE A 65 11.26 14.22 6.39
CA ILE A 65 10.59 15.33 7.11
C ILE A 65 10.71 15.14 8.63
N LEU A 66 10.47 13.92 9.13
CA LEU A 66 10.62 13.62 10.55
C LEU A 66 12.04 13.89 11.05
N LEU A 67 13.07 13.43 10.34
CA LEU A 67 14.47 13.65 10.71
C LEU A 67 14.83 15.14 10.70
N LEU A 68 14.32 15.93 9.77
CA LEU A 68 14.49 17.39 9.74
C LEU A 68 13.85 18.06 10.96
N ILE A 69 12.64 17.66 11.34
CA ILE A 69 11.94 18.19 12.54
C ILE A 69 12.71 17.84 13.80
N ILE A 70 13.15 16.58 13.96
CA ILE A 70 13.94 16.12 15.12
C ILE A 70 15.26 16.91 15.21
N THR A 71 15.97 17.06 14.09
CA THR A 71 17.23 17.80 14.06
C THR A 71 17.05 19.25 14.50
N THR A 72 16.06 19.94 13.90
CA THR A 72 15.80 21.35 14.20
C THR A 72 15.41 21.54 15.67
N GLY A 73 14.53 20.68 16.22
CA GLY A 73 14.13 20.71 17.62
C GLY A 73 15.32 20.47 18.57
N ASN A 74 16.15 19.49 18.26
CA ASN A 74 17.32 19.17 19.09
C ASN A 74 18.42 20.23 19.04
N VAL A 75 18.66 20.84 17.86
CA VAL A 75 19.61 21.97 17.73
C VAL A 75 19.09 23.18 18.50
N ALA A 76 17.81 23.51 18.41
CA ALA A 76 17.21 24.61 19.18
C ALA A 76 17.33 24.38 20.68
N TYR A 77 17.05 23.14 21.15
CA TYR A 77 17.23 22.76 22.55
C TYR A 77 18.69 22.85 23.00
N GLY A 78 19.63 22.33 22.18
CA GLY A 78 21.05 22.41 22.46
C GLY A 78 21.54 23.87 22.54
N SER A 79 21.07 24.72 21.66
CA SER A 79 21.37 26.17 21.70
C SER A 79 20.87 26.82 22.99
N ALA A 80 19.68 26.47 23.45
CA ALA A 80 19.11 27.01 24.69
C ALA A 80 19.85 26.53 25.96
N ILE A 81 20.26 25.26 26.04
CA ILE A 81 20.83 24.63 27.23
C ILE A 81 22.36 24.80 27.29
N PHE A 82 23.03 24.68 26.12
CA PHE A 82 24.49 24.70 26.06
C PHE A 82 25.04 25.99 25.49
N LYS A 83 24.16 26.94 25.10
CA LYS A 83 24.53 28.19 24.45
C LYS A 83 25.30 27.94 23.12
N TRP A 84 25.00 26.85 22.44
CA TRP A 84 25.54 26.57 21.11
C TRP A 84 25.06 27.62 20.13
N GLU A 85 25.96 28.02 19.23
CA GLU A 85 25.56 28.89 18.13
C GLU A 85 24.61 28.14 17.19
N PHE A 86 23.46 28.75 16.93
CA PHE A 86 22.51 28.24 15.94
C PHE A 86 23.00 28.59 14.53
N SER A 87 23.87 27.75 13.99
CA SER A 87 24.50 27.92 12.68
C SER A 87 24.15 26.76 11.75
N LEU A 88 24.24 27.00 10.44
CA LEU A 88 24.03 25.95 9.45
C LEU A 88 25.03 24.78 9.61
N SER A 89 26.27 25.09 9.98
CA SER A 89 27.30 24.08 10.21
C SER A 89 26.93 23.15 11.37
N ASN A 90 26.51 23.72 12.51
CA ASN A 90 26.09 22.94 13.66
C ASN A 90 24.81 22.13 13.33
N TRP A 91 23.88 22.72 12.59
CA TRP A 91 22.67 22.03 12.17
C TRP A 91 22.98 20.83 11.26
N LEU A 92 23.88 20.98 10.26
CA LEU A 92 24.30 19.90 9.38
C LEU A 92 25.03 18.78 10.13
N THR A 93 25.87 19.14 11.10
CA THR A 93 26.58 18.16 11.96
C THR A 93 25.57 17.34 12.78
N PHE A 94 24.61 18.01 13.41
CA PHE A 94 23.52 17.34 14.14
C PHE A 94 22.65 16.47 13.23
N PHE A 95 22.35 16.95 12.02
CA PHE A 95 21.59 16.16 11.05
C PHE A 95 22.34 14.88 10.67
N GLY A 96 23.66 14.94 10.51
CA GLY A 96 24.49 13.75 10.30
C GLY A 96 24.39 12.75 11.45
N TRP A 97 24.42 13.21 12.70
CA TRP A 97 24.22 12.34 13.86
C TRP A 97 22.82 11.74 13.94
N VAL A 98 21.80 12.57 13.69
CA VAL A 98 20.40 12.10 13.67
C VAL A 98 20.19 11.06 12.58
N LEU A 99 20.78 11.24 11.39
CA LEU A 99 20.78 10.24 10.32
C LEU A 99 21.47 8.95 10.76
N GLY A 100 22.69 9.04 11.31
CA GLY A 100 23.45 7.85 11.72
C GLY A 100 22.74 7.01 12.78
N ILE A 101 22.14 7.66 13.78
CA ILE A 101 21.41 6.98 14.84
C ILE A 101 20.01 6.55 14.36
N GLY A 102 19.36 7.39 13.58
CA GLY A 102 17.99 7.18 13.12
C GLY A 102 17.83 6.11 12.06
N ILE A 103 18.90 5.74 11.33
CA ILE A 103 18.81 4.75 10.24
C ILE A 103 18.40 3.37 10.76
N PHE A 104 18.93 2.92 11.87
CA PHE A 104 18.64 1.59 12.44
C PHE A 104 17.18 1.45 12.87
N PRO A 105 16.61 2.32 13.74
CA PRO A 105 15.21 2.20 14.12
C PRO A 105 14.27 2.45 12.93
N THR A 106 14.66 3.27 11.95
CA THR A 106 13.86 3.52 10.75
C THR A 106 13.79 2.27 9.87
N VAL A 107 14.93 1.63 9.58
CA VAL A 107 14.97 0.38 8.80
C VAL A 107 14.20 -0.72 9.52
N PHE A 108 14.39 -0.86 10.84
CA PHE A 108 13.65 -1.82 11.64
C PHE A 108 12.13 -1.60 11.54
N TRP A 109 11.68 -0.34 11.65
CA TRP A 109 10.27 0.02 11.55
C TRP A 109 9.69 -0.32 10.18
N VAL A 110 10.38 0.08 9.10
CA VAL A 110 9.96 -0.20 7.72
C VAL A 110 9.88 -1.71 7.47
N LEU A 111 10.85 -2.49 7.96
CA LEU A 111 10.83 -3.95 7.86
C LEU A 111 9.69 -4.56 8.69
N ALA A 112 9.44 -4.05 9.90
CA ALA A 112 8.35 -4.53 10.75
C ALA A 112 6.98 -4.25 10.10
N ASP A 113 6.79 -3.05 9.54
CA ASP A 113 5.56 -2.71 8.81
C ASP A 113 5.41 -3.57 7.55
N TYR A 114 6.48 -3.76 6.78
CA TYR A 114 6.50 -4.66 5.64
C TYR A 114 6.09 -6.09 6.01
N ILE A 115 6.66 -6.66 7.10
CA ILE A 115 6.31 -8.00 7.60
C ILE A 115 4.85 -8.05 8.07
N TYR A 116 4.38 -7.00 8.74
CA TYR A 116 2.98 -6.88 9.15
C TYR A 116 2.03 -6.90 7.94
N GLN A 117 2.33 -6.10 6.92
CA GLN A 117 1.57 -6.07 5.67
C GLN A 117 1.60 -7.44 4.97
N LEU A 118 2.76 -8.09 4.89
CA LEU A 118 2.86 -9.44 4.37
C LEU A 118 1.93 -10.40 5.11
N LYS A 119 1.94 -10.41 6.45
CA LYS A 119 1.07 -11.28 7.26
C LYS A 119 -0.41 -10.96 7.10
N LYS A 120 -0.77 -9.68 7.01
CA LYS A 120 -2.15 -9.22 6.82
C LYS A 120 -2.74 -9.76 5.51
N TYR A 121 -1.95 -9.74 4.43
CA TYR A 121 -2.38 -10.13 3.09
C TYR A 121 -2.08 -11.60 2.73
N SER A 122 -1.23 -12.32 3.49
CA SER A 122 -0.81 -13.68 3.18
C SER A 122 -1.81 -14.77 3.62
N LYS A 123 -2.83 -14.43 4.42
CA LYS A 123 -3.82 -15.44 4.82
C LYS A 123 -4.69 -15.78 3.62
N PRO A 124 -4.58 -17.00 3.04
CA PRO A 124 -5.44 -17.39 1.95
C PRO A 124 -6.88 -17.47 2.45
N VAL A 125 -7.77 -16.78 1.79
CA VAL A 125 -9.21 -16.96 1.98
C VAL A 125 -9.62 -18.08 1.03
N VAL A 126 -9.98 -19.23 1.55
CA VAL A 126 -10.60 -20.31 0.78
C VAL A 126 -12.09 -20.00 0.73
N ILE A 127 -12.60 -19.77 -0.45
CA ILE A 127 -14.03 -19.49 -0.66
C ILE A 127 -14.73 -20.84 -0.70
N LYS A 128 -15.70 -21.04 0.20
CA LYS A 128 -16.59 -22.21 0.16
C LYS A 128 -17.47 -22.14 -1.07
N ASP A 129 -17.70 -23.29 -1.68
CA ASP A 129 -18.48 -23.51 -2.89
C ASP A 129 -19.59 -22.49 -3.09
N ILE A 130 -19.47 -21.76 -4.20
CA ILE A 130 -20.51 -20.85 -4.68
C ILE A 130 -21.66 -21.70 -5.22
N LYS A 131 -22.86 -21.38 -4.79
CA LYS A 131 -24.09 -22.06 -5.17
C LYS A 131 -24.21 -22.18 -6.68
N ASP A 132 -24.56 -23.38 -7.15
CA ASP A 132 -24.82 -23.73 -8.55
C ASP A 132 -26.05 -23.01 -9.19
N GLU A 133 -26.68 -22.09 -8.49
CA GLU A 133 -27.82 -21.30 -8.99
C GLU A 133 -27.33 -19.99 -9.64
N MET A 134 -26.47 -20.10 -10.66
CA MET A 134 -26.17 -18.93 -11.50
C MET A 134 -27.28 -18.72 -12.52
N ALA A 135 -27.88 -17.54 -12.51
CA ALA A 135 -28.84 -17.14 -13.53
C ALA A 135 -28.20 -17.26 -14.94
N GLU A 136 -28.97 -17.78 -15.90
CA GLU A 136 -28.54 -17.92 -17.31
C GLU A 136 -28.58 -16.58 -18.05
N GLU A 137 -28.18 -15.50 -17.40
CA GLU A 137 -28.17 -14.18 -18.02
C GLU A 137 -27.11 -14.09 -19.12
N LYS A 138 -27.53 -13.55 -20.26
CA LYS A 138 -26.66 -13.30 -21.40
C LYS A 138 -25.96 -11.96 -21.26
N LEU A 139 -24.67 -11.97 -21.44
CA LEU A 139 -23.79 -10.80 -21.47
C LEU A 139 -23.42 -10.49 -22.93
N LYS A 140 -23.77 -9.29 -23.38
CA LYS A 140 -23.38 -8.80 -24.70
C LYS A 140 -22.45 -7.61 -24.54
N LEU A 141 -21.21 -7.78 -24.97
CA LEU A 141 -20.16 -6.75 -24.92
C LEU A 141 -19.91 -6.21 -26.32
N VAL A 142 -20.10 -4.92 -26.53
CA VAL A 142 -20.06 -4.25 -27.82
C VAL A 142 -18.81 -3.38 -27.92
N ALA A 143 -18.11 -3.47 -29.05
CA ALA A 143 -16.93 -2.67 -29.36
C ALA A 143 -17.24 -1.17 -29.56
N GLU A 144 -16.19 -0.35 -29.64
CA GLU A 144 -16.32 1.08 -29.92
C GLU A 144 -16.96 1.39 -31.30
N ASN A 145 -16.77 0.52 -32.28
CA ASN A 145 -17.33 0.66 -33.62
C ASN A 145 -18.81 0.23 -33.72
N GLU A 146 -19.39 -0.28 -32.60
CA GLU A 146 -20.76 -0.77 -32.46
C GLU A 146 -21.17 -1.92 -33.41
N LYS A 147 -20.22 -2.40 -34.24
CA LYS A 147 -20.45 -3.50 -35.17
C LYS A 147 -19.97 -4.83 -34.62
N ASP A 148 -18.81 -4.81 -33.98
CA ASP A 148 -18.22 -6.00 -33.38
C ASP A 148 -18.78 -6.19 -31.98
N PHE A 149 -19.11 -7.42 -31.62
CA PHE A 149 -19.58 -7.76 -30.28
C PHE A 149 -19.18 -9.19 -29.89
N VAL A 150 -19.19 -9.44 -28.60
CA VAL A 150 -19.05 -10.77 -28.00
C VAL A 150 -20.29 -11.04 -27.19
N GLU A 151 -20.96 -12.17 -27.43
CA GLU A 151 -22.12 -12.62 -26.67
C GLU A 151 -21.77 -13.94 -25.96
N LEU A 152 -21.95 -13.97 -24.66
CA LEU A 152 -21.66 -15.12 -23.81
C LEU A 152 -22.61 -15.11 -22.59
N ARG A 153 -22.68 -16.19 -21.83
CA ARG A 153 -23.41 -16.22 -20.56
C ARG A 153 -22.52 -15.66 -19.45
N ASN A 154 -23.11 -14.98 -18.44
CA ASN A 154 -22.35 -14.44 -17.31
C ASN A 154 -21.43 -15.50 -16.69
N LYS A 155 -21.94 -16.73 -16.53
CA LYS A 155 -21.20 -17.88 -15.98
C LYS A 155 -20.00 -18.35 -16.83
N GLU A 156 -19.93 -17.96 -18.09
CA GLU A 156 -18.82 -18.33 -18.96
C GLU A 156 -17.66 -17.35 -18.84
N LEU A 157 -17.92 -16.10 -18.45
CA LEU A 157 -16.86 -15.10 -18.31
C LEU A 157 -15.95 -15.42 -17.12
N LEU A 158 -14.63 -15.52 -17.37
CA LEU A 158 -13.62 -15.64 -16.32
C LEU A 158 -13.08 -14.26 -15.92
N TYR A 159 -12.51 -13.56 -16.88
CA TYR A 159 -12.00 -12.20 -16.66
C TYR A 159 -11.82 -11.44 -18.00
N ILE A 160 -11.68 -10.13 -17.88
CA ILE A 160 -11.36 -9.25 -19.01
C ILE A 160 -10.09 -8.49 -18.67
N GLU A 161 -9.13 -8.48 -19.59
CA GLU A 161 -7.85 -7.81 -19.46
C GLU A 161 -7.71 -6.69 -20.49
N SER A 162 -7.17 -5.54 -20.08
CA SER A 162 -6.78 -4.47 -20.99
C SER A 162 -5.51 -4.85 -21.75
N SER A 163 -5.56 -4.77 -23.07
CA SER A 163 -4.44 -5.03 -23.96
C SER A 163 -4.35 -3.90 -24.99
N ASP A 164 -3.55 -2.88 -24.71
CA ASP A 164 -3.42 -1.65 -25.48
C ASP A 164 -4.80 -1.00 -25.78
N ASN A 165 -5.20 -0.92 -27.02
CA ASN A 165 -6.49 -0.38 -27.47
C ASN A 165 -7.62 -1.44 -27.52
N TYR A 166 -7.36 -2.64 -27.01
CA TYR A 166 -8.31 -3.75 -26.97
C TYR A 166 -8.57 -4.20 -25.54
N SER A 167 -9.73 -4.80 -25.34
CA SER A 167 -10.04 -5.62 -24.18
C SER A 167 -10.05 -7.08 -24.59
N SER A 168 -9.26 -7.87 -23.86
CA SER A 168 -9.17 -9.30 -24.06
C SER A 168 -10.19 -9.98 -23.14
N ILE A 169 -11.21 -10.58 -23.71
CA ILE A 169 -12.28 -11.28 -22.99
C ILE A 169 -11.88 -12.74 -22.93
N VAL A 170 -11.71 -13.27 -21.72
CA VAL A 170 -11.34 -14.67 -21.44
C VAL A 170 -12.53 -15.36 -20.82
N TYR A 171 -13.00 -16.40 -21.47
CA TYR A 171 -14.23 -17.11 -21.10
C TYR A 171 -14.16 -18.60 -21.38
N LEU A 172 -15.10 -19.35 -20.81
CA LEU A 172 -15.26 -20.78 -21.02
C LEU A 172 -16.24 -21.03 -22.18
N LYS A 173 -15.81 -21.85 -23.12
CA LYS A 173 -16.67 -22.39 -24.16
C LYS A 173 -16.45 -23.90 -24.26
N ASP A 174 -17.50 -24.66 -24.06
CA ASP A 174 -17.44 -26.13 -24.07
C ASP A 174 -16.30 -26.69 -23.17
N GLN A 175 -16.16 -26.10 -21.96
CA GLN A 175 -15.13 -26.39 -20.97
C GLN A 175 -13.68 -26.00 -21.37
N ASN A 176 -13.47 -25.39 -22.54
CA ASN A 176 -12.19 -24.87 -22.96
C ASN A 176 -12.12 -23.36 -22.72
N ILE A 177 -10.91 -22.87 -22.39
CA ILE A 177 -10.67 -21.44 -22.27
C ILE A 177 -10.49 -20.84 -23.66
N GLU A 178 -11.37 -19.92 -24.01
CA GLU A 178 -11.26 -19.11 -25.22
C GLU A 178 -10.91 -17.66 -24.88
N LYS A 179 -10.24 -16.99 -25.81
CA LYS A 179 -9.84 -15.60 -25.68
C LYS A 179 -10.24 -14.84 -26.96
N THR A 180 -11.03 -13.78 -26.78
CA THR A 180 -11.45 -12.91 -27.88
C THR A 180 -11.03 -11.47 -27.61
N LEU A 181 -10.50 -10.80 -28.63
CA LEU A 181 -10.12 -9.39 -28.55
C LEU A 181 -11.27 -8.52 -29.05
N LEU A 182 -11.67 -7.56 -28.24
CA LEU A 182 -12.69 -6.57 -28.58
C LEU A 182 -12.07 -5.18 -28.50
N ARG A 183 -12.15 -4.39 -29.56
CA ARG A 183 -11.64 -3.01 -29.57
C ARG A 183 -12.57 -2.13 -28.75
N SER A 184 -12.26 -2.02 -27.47
CA SER A 184 -13.01 -1.22 -26.50
C SER A 184 -12.18 -0.99 -25.25
N SER A 185 -12.40 0.12 -24.57
CA SER A 185 -11.80 0.38 -23.27
C SER A 185 -12.49 -0.43 -22.16
N LEU A 186 -11.74 -0.82 -21.10
CA LEU A 186 -12.34 -1.51 -19.96
C LEU A 186 -13.46 -0.71 -19.29
N THR A 187 -13.38 0.61 -19.29
CA THR A 187 -14.41 1.46 -18.69
C THR A 187 -15.71 1.39 -19.49
N ARG A 188 -15.64 1.36 -20.83
CA ARG A 188 -16.81 1.17 -21.69
C ARG A 188 -17.40 -0.25 -21.54
N ILE A 189 -16.56 -1.26 -21.42
CA ILE A 189 -17.00 -2.63 -21.15
C ILE A 189 -17.70 -2.73 -19.80
N GLU A 190 -17.09 -2.18 -18.75
CA GLU A 190 -17.63 -2.16 -17.39
C GLU A 190 -19.04 -1.55 -17.35
N SER A 191 -19.31 -0.48 -18.11
CA SER A 191 -20.64 0.14 -18.18
C SER A 191 -21.72 -0.70 -18.87
N GLN A 192 -21.35 -1.78 -19.56
CA GLN A 192 -22.28 -2.70 -20.23
C GLN A 192 -22.60 -3.93 -19.37
N ILE A 193 -21.92 -4.09 -18.24
CA ILE A 193 -22.09 -5.23 -17.34
C ILE A 193 -23.06 -4.85 -16.23
N ALA A 194 -24.18 -5.56 -16.16
CA ALA A 194 -25.19 -5.35 -15.12
C ALA A 194 -25.00 -6.26 -13.90
N ASP A 195 -24.24 -7.36 -14.05
CA ASP A 195 -24.03 -8.36 -13.01
C ASP A 195 -23.10 -7.83 -11.90
N GLU A 196 -23.59 -7.84 -10.66
CA GLU A 196 -22.86 -7.36 -9.48
C GLU A 196 -21.66 -8.24 -9.09
N ASN A 197 -21.55 -9.46 -9.61
CA ASN A 197 -20.42 -10.35 -9.39
C ASN A 197 -19.31 -10.19 -10.42
N ILE A 198 -19.58 -9.50 -11.54
CA ILE A 198 -18.58 -9.17 -12.55
C ILE A 198 -18.07 -7.77 -12.28
N VAL A 199 -16.92 -7.65 -11.63
CA VAL A 199 -16.45 -6.40 -11.05
C VAL A 199 -15.03 -6.04 -11.48
N ARG A 200 -14.75 -4.75 -11.50
CA ARG A 200 -13.40 -4.26 -11.75
C ARG A 200 -12.51 -4.46 -10.51
N THR A 201 -11.41 -5.17 -10.66
CA THR A 201 -10.44 -5.45 -9.59
C THR A 201 -9.14 -4.68 -9.74
N HIS A 202 -8.84 -4.21 -10.94
CA HIS A 202 -7.63 -3.49 -11.26
C HIS A 202 -7.87 -2.46 -12.38
N ARG A 203 -6.96 -1.50 -12.58
CA ARG A 203 -7.05 -0.59 -13.73
C ARG A 203 -7.10 -1.34 -15.07
N SER A 204 -6.54 -2.54 -15.12
CA SER A 204 -6.42 -3.37 -16.31
C SER A 204 -7.23 -4.66 -16.25
N PHE A 205 -8.04 -4.90 -15.21
CA PHE A 205 -8.78 -6.16 -15.06
C PHE A 205 -10.21 -5.96 -14.53
N ILE A 206 -11.15 -6.70 -15.15
CA ILE A 206 -12.50 -7.00 -14.66
C ILE A 206 -12.55 -8.52 -14.45
N VAL A 207 -13.15 -9.01 -13.39
CA VAL A 207 -13.23 -10.45 -13.07
C VAL A 207 -14.64 -10.84 -12.66
N ASN A 208 -15.00 -12.04 -13.00
CA ASN A 208 -16.20 -12.69 -12.46
C ASN A 208 -15.83 -13.36 -11.13
N LEU A 209 -16.37 -12.82 -10.02
CA LEU A 209 -16.10 -13.30 -8.66
C LEU A 209 -16.61 -14.72 -8.42
N ASP A 210 -17.61 -15.19 -9.19
CA ASP A 210 -18.17 -16.54 -9.07
C ASP A 210 -17.16 -17.64 -9.44
N HIS A 211 -16.12 -17.31 -10.18
CA HIS A 211 -15.03 -18.23 -10.49
C HIS A 211 -13.84 -18.15 -9.53
N VAL A 212 -13.88 -17.29 -8.53
CA VAL A 212 -12.78 -17.17 -7.57
C VAL A 212 -12.82 -18.31 -6.56
N ILE A 213 -11.76 -19.12 -6.53
CA ILE A 213 -11.60 -20.25 -5.60
C ILE A 213 -10.71 -19.93 -4.40
N LYS A 214 -9.82 -18.96 -4.56
CA LYS A 214 -8.86 -18.60 -3.51
C LYS A 214 -8.39 -17.18 -3.70
N VAL A 215 -8.15 -16.50 -2.60
CA VAL A 215 -7.49 -15.19 -2.56
C VAL A 215 -6.14 -15.34 -1.89
N SER A 216 -5.08 -14.90 -2.54
CA SER A 216 -3.75 -14.72 -1.95
C SER A 216 -3.37 -13.25 -1.98
N GLY A 217 -2.41 -12.85 -1.16
CA GLY A 217 -1.99 -11.46 -1.13
C GLY A 217 -0.56 -11.31 -0.61
N ASN A 218 0.01 -10.14 -0.89
CA ASN A 218 1.30 -9.70 -0.39
C ASN A 218 1.27 -8.18 -0.14
N ALA A 219 2.41 -7.59 0.21
CA ALA A 219 2.52 -6.15 0.43
C ALA A 219 2.12 -5.27 -0.78
N GLN A 220 2.02 -5.83 -1.98
CA GLN A 220 1.61 -5.13 -3.21
C GLN A 220 0.09 -5.17 -3.46
N GLY A 221 -0.65 -6.06 -2.77
CA GLY A 221 -2.09 -6.23 -2.90
C GLY A 221 -2.51 -7.70 -2.97
N TYR A 222 -3.76 -7.92 -3.34
CA TYR A 222 -4.32 -9.26 -3.47
C TYR A 222 -4.22 -9.78 -4.90
N LYS A 223 -4.27 -11.12 -5.03
CA LYS A 223 -4.39 -11.86 -6.29
C LYS A 223 -5.53 -12.88 -6.14
N LEU A 224 -6.38 -12.93 -7.13
CA LEU A 224 -7.48 -13.89 -7.21
C LEU A 224 -7.04 -15.10 -8.02
N HIS A 225 -7.25 -16.27 -7.46
CA HIS A 225 -7.12 -17.56 -8.15
C HIS A 225 -8.49 -17.95 -8.68
N LEU A 226 -8.58 -18.19 -9.97
CA LEU A 226 -9.82 -18.56 -10.63
C LEU A 226 -9.86 -20.07 -10.87
N LYS A 227 -11.06 -20.63 -10.88
CA LYS A 227 -11.33 -21.97 -11.37
C LYS A 227 -10.98 -22.01 -12.86
N PHE A 228 -10.46 -23.09 -13.33
CA PHE A 228 -10.11 -23.34 -14.75
C PHE A 228 -8.85 -22.66 -15.30
N THR A 229 -8.20 -21.74 -14.61
CA THR A 229 -6.96 -21.10 -15.09
C THR A 229 -5.95 -20.89 -13.96
N ASP A 230 -4.65 -21.03 -14.28
CA ASP A 230 -3.55 -20.70 -13.37
C ASP A 230 -3.22 -19.20 -13.37
N PHE A 231 -3.88 -18.40 -14.22
CA PHE A 231 -3.66 -16.97 -14.27
C PHE A 231 -4.18 -16.29 -13.00
N LEU A 232 -3.32 -15.47 -12.39
CA LEU A 232 -3.62 -14.76 -11.16
C LEU A 232 -4.10 -13.33 -11.46
N VAL A 233 -5.38 -13.06 -11.26
CA VAL A 233 -5.94 -11.73 -11.50
C VAL A 233 -5.56 -10.79 -10.34
N PRO A 234 -4.88 -9.66 -10.61
CA PRO A 234 -4.50 -8.72 -9.58
C PRO A 234 -5.69 -7.90 -9.06
N VAL A 235 -5.69 -7.63 -7.75
CA VAL A 235 -6.63 -6.70 -7.10
C VAL A 235 -5.85 -5.50 -6.59
N ALA A 236 -6.12 -4.32 -7.16
CA ALA A 236 -5.51 -3.10 -6.67
C ALA A 236 -6.04 -2.73 -5.28
N ARG A 237 -5.23 -2.08 -4.46
CA ARG A 237 -5.57 -1.72 -3.06
C ARG A 237 -6.90 -0.97 -2.93
N LYS A 238 -7.22 -0.10 -3.90
CA LYS A 238 -8.51 0.63 -3.92
C LYS A 238 -9.74 -0.27 -4.01
N PHE A 239 -9.57 -1.51 -4.48
CA PHE A 239 -10.61 -2.52 -4.61
C PHE A 239 -10.52 -3.62 -3.54
N SER A 240 -9.71 -3.44 -2.48
CA SER A 240 -9.54 -4.43 -1.41
C SER A 240 -10.84 -4.75 -0.66
N PHE A 241 -11.83 -3.85 -0.68
CA PHE A 241 -13.17 -4.09 -0.12
C PHE A 241 -13.90 -5.29 -0.76
N LEU A 242 -13.57 -5.62 -2.03
CA LEU A 242 -14.13 -6.80 -2.70
C LEU A 242 -13.73 -8.11 -2.02
N ILE A 243 -12.57 -8.14 -1.34
CA ILE A 243 -12.11 -9.32 -0.61
C ILE A 243 -12.99 -9.60 0.63
N GLU A 244 -13.59 -8.55 1.20
CA GLU A 244 -14.55 -8.71 2.30
C GLU A 244 -15.88 -9.31 1.81
N LYS A 245 -16.27 -9.01 0.56
CA LYS A 245 -17.47 -9.61 -0.08
C LYS A 245 -17.27 -11.13 -0.34
N LEU A 246 -16.02 -11.57 -0.51
CA LEU A 246 -15.64 -12.95 -0.79
C LEU A 246 -15.41 -13.79 0.49
N ARG A 247 -15.48 -13.19 1.67
CA ARG A 247 -15.33 -13.87 2.96
C ARG A 247 -16.68 -14.33 3.51
#